data_028faa44f7ab2c225b42edd0d7d20ce6
#
_entry.id   028faa44f7ab2c225b42edd0d7d20ce6
#
_cell.length_a   1.000
_cell.length_b   1.000
_cell.length_c   1.000
_cell.angle_alpha   90.00
_cell.angle_beta   90.00
_cell.angle_gamma   90.00
#
_symmetry.space_group_name_H-M   'P 1'
#
loop_
_entity.id
_entity.type
_entity.pdbx_description
1 polymer ?
#
loop_
_entity_poly.entity_id
_entity_poly.type
_entity_poly.pdbx_seq_one_letter_code
_entity_poly.pdbx_strand_id
1 'polypeptide(L)'
;MRHAQFARILIIACLLIVVNASAQNVQLYVSSQAGDRLTARSGGSFQEKQASGAVSFEVDDSVHYQTIDGFGASLLESGLMVLNALPRERQENVLQSLFDPKEGSGFSAMKTELAGTDFQAAGPWYTYDDIPGDVEMKHFSIARDLGPNGMATYIKRARKYGSFALQAPMDYPPDWMLFDVNNNQDVNPKYFPALARYYIRYLEEYKREGIEIDYLSLFNEPFSVYTKIPYEKIRVLLRDHMGPALAKSGLRTKLMLSEAPERGEAGRYYPIVLNDPAARKYVAVIPYHGYDFKNYDKIAELHRRYPSLPLWMTEICYAYEAGTPRSMSLPVYEFSDGDFWGNVIMNDLEVGASAWIYWNMILDEKGGPWAISVVHGNPDPNEQHPVVIINQQTKKVSYTGLYYYLSHFSKFVRPGAVRVKTTGSSDGVRAMSFVTVQGTMVAQLMNSRKQDVEANLGYRGKQLHVMLPALSISTATWSR
;
A
#
# COMPACT_ATOMS: atom_id res chain seq x y z
N MET A 1 -63.94 -64.34 -27.56
CA MET A 1 -62.80 -63.56 -28.08
C MET A 1 -63.10 -62.11 -27.74
N ARG A 2 -62.52 -61.61 -26.68
CA ARG A 2 -62.73 -60.23 -26.25
C ARG A 2 -61.34 -59.60 -26.11
N HIS A 3 -61.10 -58.53 -26.91
CA HIS A 3 -59.86 -57.73 -26.81
C HIS A 3 -60.03 -56.72 -25.67
N ALA A 4 -59.11 -56.79 -24.68
CA ALA A 4 -58.95 -55.78 -23.66
C ALA A 4 -57.85 -54.80 -24.09
N GLN A 5 -58.23 -53.52 -24.34
CA GLN A 5 -57.31 -52.41 -24.57
C GLN A 5 -56.87 -51.85 -23.18
N PHE A 6 -55.60 -51.89 -22.88
CA PHE A 6 -55.02 -51.18 -21.73
C PHE A 6 -54.60 -49.77 -22.17
N ALA A 7 -55.31 -48.76 -21.66
CA ALA A 7 -54.91 -47.37 -21.76
C ALA A 7 -53.82 -47.10 -20.68
N ARG A 8 -52.61 -46.74 -21.13
CA ARG A 8 -51.53 -46.25 -20.25
C ARG A 8 -51.68 -44.73 -20.08
N ILE A 9 -52.04 -44.29 -18.90
CA ILE A 9 -52.04 -42.91 -18.47
C ILE A 9 -50.62 -42.54 -18.05
N LEU A 10 -49.98 -41.63 -18.84
CA LEU A 10 -48.67 -41.06 -18.53
C LEU A 10 -48.86 -39.87 -17.60
N ILE A 11 -48.58 -39.99 -16.33
CA ILE A 11 -48.58 -38.88 -15.38
C ILE A 11 -47.20 -38.20 -15.47
N ILE A 12 -47.19 -37.03 -16.11
CA ILE A 12 -46.01 -36.14 -16.11
C ILE A 12 -46.02 -35.38 -14.78
N ALA A 13 -45.18 -35.79 -13.83
CA ALA A 13 -44.92 -35.03 -12.62
C ALA A 13 -43.96 -33.86 -12.94
N CYS A 14 -44.48 -32.67 -13.09
CA CYS A 14 -43.65 -31.47 -13.10
C CYS A 14 -43.05 -31.24 -11.72
N LEU A 15 -41.76 -31.60 -11.55
CA LEU A 15 -40.98 -31.17 -10.40
C LEU A 15 -40.74 -29.67 -10.54
N LEU A 16 -41.49 -28.87 -9.80
CA LEU A 16 -41.17 -27.48 -9.53
C LEU A 16 -39.95 -27.49 -8.59
N ILE A 17 -38.76 -27.31 -9.16
CA ILE A 17 -37.56 -26.97 -8.39
C ILE A 17 -37.78 -25.56 -7.85
N VAL A 18 -38.27 -25.47 -6.63
CA VAL A 18 -38.25 -24.20 -5.88
C VAL A 18 -36.78 -23.95 -5.53
N VAL A 19 -36.10 -23.16 -6.37
CA VAL A 19 -34.82 -22.57 -6.02
C VAL A 19 -35.12 -21.61 -4.89
N ASN A 20 -34.96 -22.06 -3.66
CA ASN A 20 -34.89 -21.15 -2.52
C ASN A 20 -33.69 -20.24 -2.75
N ALA A 21 -33.90 -19.06 -3.27
CA ALA A 21 -32.94 -18.00 -3.24
C ALA A 21 -32.69 -17.67 -1.76
N SER A 22 -31.71 -18.33 -1.16
CA SER A 22 -31.28 -17.97 0.20
C SER A 22 -30.95 -16.49 0.18
N ALA A 23 -31.58 -15.71 1.06
CA ALA A 23 -31.27 -14.30 1.20
C ALA A 23 -29.75 -14.17 1.41
N GLN A 24 -29.07 -13.37 0.56
CA GLN A 24 -27.64 -13.14 0.67
C GLN A 24 -27.37 -12.40 1.97
N ASN A 25 -26.94 -13.15 3.00
CA ASN A 25 -26.56 -12.55 4.28
C ASN A 25 -25.32 -11.69 4.11
N VAL A 26 -25.40 -10.49 4.60
CA VAL A 26 -24.32 -9.51 4.56
C VAL A 26 -23.68 -9.44 5.95
N GLN A 27 -22.34 -9.53 5.98
CA GLN A 27 -21.56 -9.18 7.16
C GLN A 27 -21.11 -7.73 7.02
N LEU A 28 -21.27 -6.97 8.08
CA LEU A 28 -20.87 -5.57 8.14
C LEU A 28 -19.78 -5.40 9.20
N TYR A 29 -18.72 -4.67 8.86
CA TYR A 29 -17.67 -4.28 9.80
C TYR A 29 -17.60 -2.77 9.82
N VAL A 30 -17.55 -2.16 11.00
CA VAL A 30 -17.64 -0.72 11.18
C VAL A 30 -16.46 -0.22 12.01
N SER A 31 -15.88 0.91 11.57
CA SER A 31 -15.01 1.75 12.38
C SER A 31 -15.55 3.17 12.34
N SER A 32 -15.75 3.80 13.51
CA SER A 32 -16.41 5.09 13.60
C SER A 32 -15.83 6.00 14.68
N GLN A 33 -16.08 7.29 14.57
CA GLN A 33 -15.76 8.28 15.63
C GLN A 33 -16.43 7.94 16.96
N ALA A 34 -17.58 7.27 16.94
CA ALA A 34 -18.33 6.86 18.13
C ALA A 34 -17.68 5.71 18.92
N GLY A 35 -16.59 5.10 18.39
CA GLY A 35 -15.83 4.08 19.13
C GLY A 35 -15.83 2.69 18.51
N ASP A 36 -16.50 2.46 17.39
CA ASP A 36 -16.36 1.21 16.64
C ASP A 36 -14.93 1.05 16.11
N ARG A 37 -14.42 -0.18 16.14
CA ARG A 37 -13.05 -0.53 15.74
C ARG A 37 -13.05 -1.88 15.04
N LEU A 38 -13.33 -1.88 13.72
CA LEU A 38 -13.61 -3.08 12.93
C LEU A 38 -14.70 -3.96 13.58
N THR A 39 -15.68 -3.30 14.20
CA THR A 39 -16.75 -3.97 14.96
C THR A 39 -17.64 -4.75 13.98
N ALA A 40 -17.69 -6.08 14.14
CA ALA A 40 -18.57 -6.93 13.33
C ALA A 40 -20.04 -6.71 13.72
N ARG A 41 -20.91 -6.56 12.72
CA ARG A 41 -22.35 -6.37 12.86
C ARG A 41 -23.07 -7.23 11.82
N SER A 42 -24.33 -7.61 12.07
CA SER A 42 -25.18 -8.13 11.03
C SER A 42 -25.53 -7.01 10.06
N GLY A 43 -25.20 -7.18 8.77
CA GLY A 43 -25.58 -6.25 7.72
C GLY A 43 -26.99 -6.48 7.18
N GLY A 44 -27.69 -7.51 7.65
CA GLY A 44 -28.99 -7.91 7.10
C GLY A 44 -28.86 -8.67 5.79
N SER A 45 -29.81 -8.46 4.89
CA SER A 45 -29.86 -9.10 3.58
C SER A 45 -30.37 -8.15 2.50
N PHE A 46 -30.00 -8.42 1.25
CA PHE A 46 -30.53 -7.69 0.11
C PHE A 46 -32.04 -7.94 -0.05
N GLN A 47 -32.80 -6.88 -0.17
CA GLN A 47 -34.26 -6.85 -0.31
C GLN A 47 -34.67 -6.25 -1.66
N GLU A 48 -35.95 -6.34 -2.00
CA GLU A 48 -36.50 -5.62 -3.14
C GLU A 48 -36.33 -4.09 -2.95
N LYS A 49 -36.04 -3.38 -4.05
CA LYS A 49 -35.81 -1.93 -4.01
C LYS A 49 -37.03 -1.20 -3.49
N GLN A 50 -36.81 -0.37 -2.49
CA GLN A 50 -37.85 0.54 -1.96
C GLN A 50 -37.40 1.99 -2.18
N ALA A 51 -38.36 2.86 -2.51
CA ALA A 51 -38.09 4.28 -2.59
C ALA A 51 -37.77 4.81 -1.18
N SER A 52 -36.63 5.43 -1.02
CA SER A 52 -36.19 6.06 0.23
C SER A 52 -35.43 7.34 -0.09
N GLY A 53 -35.35 8.26 0.89
CA GLY A 53 -34.48 9.44 0.83
C GLY A 53 -33.02 9.18 1.10
N ALA A 54 -32.62 7.89 1.24
CA ALA A 54 -31.26 7.48 1.54
C ALA A 54 -30.30 7.73 0.38
N VAL A 55 -29.02 7.97 0.71
CA VAL A 55 -27.94 8.00 -0.28
C VAL A 55 -27.85 6.64 -0.96
N SER A 56 -27.79 6.62 -2.29
CA SER A 56 -27.86 5.36 -3.03
C SER A 56 -26.62 5.14 -3.89
N PHE A 57 -26.11 3.92 -3.83
CA PHE A 57 -25.03 3.42 -4.66
C PHE A 57 -25.47 2.16 -5.41
N GLU A 58 -24.92 1.92 -6.59
CA GLU A 58 -25.20 0.71 -7.38
C GLU A 58 -23.89 0.03 -7.74
N VAL A 59 -23.79 -1.26 -7.45
CA VAL A 59 -22.63 -2.11 -7.75
C VAL A 59 -22.91 -2.93 -9.02
N ASP A 60 -22.01 -2.80 -10.00
CA ASP A 60 -22.03 -3.57 -11.24
C ASP A 60 -20.75 -4.42 -11.32
N ASP A 61 -20.89 -5.69 -10.94
CA ASP A 61 -19.79 -6.66 -10.90
C ASP A 61 -19.45 -7.28 -12.28
N SER A 62 -20.08 -6.78 -13.34
CA SER A 62 -19.74 -7.13 -14.73
C SER A 62 -18.65 -6.22 -15.31
N VAL A 63 -18.43 -5.05 -14.72
CA VAL A 63 -17.42 -4.07 -15.15
C VAL A 63 -16.22 -4.11 -14.20
N HIS A 64 -15.09 -4.58 -14.70
CA HIS A 64 -13.85 -4.77 -13.96
C HIS A 64 -12.85 -3.64 -14.24
N TYR A 65 -12.12 -3.25 -13.21
CA TYR A 65 -11.00 -2.33 -13.28
C TYR A 65 -9.69 -3.05 -12.91
N GLN A 66 -8.79 -2.40 -12.17
CA GLN A 66 -7.52 -2.98 -11.79
C GLN A 66 -7.67 -4.15 -10.80
N THR A 67 -6.74 -5.08 -10.88
CA THR A 67 -6.49 -6.10 -9.85
C THR A 67 -5.66 -5.48 -8.74
N ILE A 68 -6.02 -5.74 -7.49
CA ILE A 68 -5.34 -5.20 -6.32
C ILE A 68 -4.13 -6.06 -5.97
N ASP A 69 -2.97 -5.41 -5.81
CA ASP A 69 -1.71 -6.05 -5.39
C ASP A 69 -1.53 -6.02 -3.87
N GLY A 70 -2.06 -5.00 -3.18
CA GLY A 70 -2.09 -4.99 -1.74
C GLY A 70 -2.08 -3.61 -1.08
N PHE A 71 -2.12 -3.64 0.25
CA PHE A 71 -2.11 -2.46 1.11
C PHE A 71 -1.16 -2.68 2.27
N GLY A 72 -0.51 -1.62 2.75
CA GLY A 72 0.37 -1.71 3.90
C GLY A 72 1.10 -0.42 4.22
N ALA A 73 2.29 -0.57 4.81
CA ALA A 73 3.14 0.55 5.22
C ALA A 73 4.62 0.16 5.17
N SER A 74 5.51 1.08 5.53
CA SER A 74 6.95 0.82 5.45
C SER A 74 7.50 0.22 6.75
N LEU A 75 8.38 -0.75 6.59
CA LEU A 75 9.22 -1.32 7.64
C LEU A 75 10.48 -0.45 7.74
N LEU A 76 10.60 0.33 8.81
CA LEU A 76 11.68 1.29 9.02
C LEU A 76 12.46 0.99 10.32
N GLU A 77 13.75 1.34 10.36
CA GLU A 77 14.59 1.18 11.55
C GLU A 77 13.95 1.88 12.77
N SER A 78 13.46 3.10 12.61
CA SER A 78 12.78 3.87 13.66
C SER A 78 11.64 3.09 14.28
N GLY A 79 10.77 2.50 13.44
CA GLY A 79 9.64 1.70 13.91
C GLY A 79 10.05 0.45 14.66
N LEU A 80 11.11 -0.23 14.23
CA LEU A 80 11.64 -1.40 14.92
C LEU A 80 12.24 -1.04 16.28
N MET A 81 12.97 0.06 16.38
CA MET A 81 13.52 0.55 17.66
C MET A 81 12.41 0.88 18.65
N VAL A 82 11.37 1.57 18.19
CA VAL A 82 10.20 1.91 19.00
C VAL A 82 9.47 0.64 19.47
N LEU A 83 9.27 -0.32 18.58
CA LEU A 83 8.67 -1.62 18.90
C LEU A 83 9.49 -2.41 19.92
N ASN A 84 10.82 -2.46 19.74
CA ASN A 84 11.73 -3.20 20.62
C ASN A 84 11.80 -2.65 22.06
N ALA A 85 11.35 -1.42 22.28
CA ALA A 85 11.23 -0.85 23.62
C ALA A 85 10.03 -1.40 24.44
N LEU A 86 9.15 -2.19 23.81
CA LEU A 86 8.07 -2.91 24.49
C LEU A 86 8.56 -4.25 25.05
N PRO A 87 7.86 -4.81 26.09
CA PRO A 87 8.01 -6.21 26.45
C PRO A 87 7.70 -7.13 25.26
N ARG A 88 8.40 -8.26 25.15
CA ARG A 88 8.34 -9.16 23.98
C ARG A 88 6.92 -9.56 23.56
N GLU A 89 6.10 -9.96 24.50
CA GLU A 89 4.71 -10.32 24.24
C GLU A 89 3.93 -9.19 23.53
N ARG A 90 4.11 -7.97 23.99
CA ARG A 90 3.45 -6.80 23.40
C ARG A 90 3.98 -6.44 22.03
N GLN A 91 5.29 -6.68 21.78
CA GLN A 91 5.85 -6.54 20.44
C GLN A 91 5.16 -7.49 19.46
N GLU A 92 5.01 -8.76 19.86
CA GLU A 92 4.39 -9.78 19.01
C GLU A 92 2.89 -9.48 18.78
N ASN A 93 2.18 -8.95 19.80
CA ASN A 93 0.78 -8.51 19.64
C ASN A 93 0.63 -7.38 18.61
N VAL A 94 1.55 -6.41 18.60
CA VAL A 94 1.58 -5.34 17.58
C VAL A 94 1.84 -5.91 16.19
N LEU A 95 2.82 -6.81 16.05
CA LEU A 95 3.09 -7.44 14.75
C LEU A 95 1.91 -8.28 14.28
N GLN A 96 1.26 -9.03 15.15
CA GLN A 96 0.06 -9.79 14.82
C GLN A 96 -1.07 -8.85 14.36
N SER A 97 -1.31 -7.73 15.05
CA SER A 97 -2.36 -6.79 14.67
C SER A 97 -2.14 -6.15 13.29
N LEU A 98 -0.90 -6.04 12.84
CA LEU A 98 -0.56 -5.48 11.53
C LEU A 98 -0.62 -6.54 10.41
N PHE A 99 -0.07 -7.73 10.65
CA PHE A 99 0.22 -8.69 9.57
C PHE A 99 -0.71 -9.89 9.51
N ASP A 100 -1.37 -10.28 10.61
CA ASP A 100 -2.27 -11.44 10.58
C ASP A 100 -3.54 -11.12 9.77
N PRO A 101 -3.84 -11.89 8.71
CA PRO A 101 -5.00 -11.59 7.86
C PRO A 101 -6.35 -11.95 8.50
N LYS A 102 -6.36 -12.74 9.57
CA LYS A 102 -7.58 -13.13 10.28
C LYS A 102 -7.85 -12.24 11.50
N GLU A 103 -6.87 -12.11 12.37
CA GLU A 103 -7.00 -11.39 13.63
C GLU A 103 -6.56 -9.92 13.52
N GLY A 104 -5.68 -9.58 12.58
CA GLY A 104 -5.14 -8.25 12.36
C GLY A 104 -5.64 -7.58 11.08
N SER A 105 -4.89 -6.60 10.64
CA SER A 105 -5.11 -5.82 9.41
C SER A 105 -4.70 -6.59 8.14
N GLY A 106 -3.79 -7.57 8.26
CA GLY A 106 -3.32 -8.39 7.16
C GLY A 106 -2.58 -7.58 6.08
N PHE A 107 -1.69 -6.67 6.44
CA PHE A 107 -0.89 -5.92 5.48
C PHE A 107 -0.20 -6.86 4.49
N SER A 108 -0.28 -6.54 3.20
CA SER A 108 0.08 -7.44 2.09
C SER A 108 0.99 -6.82 1.05
N ALA A 109 1.23 -5.51 1.09
CA ALA A 109 2.24 -4.80 0.29
C ALA A 109 3.06 -3.93 1.24
N MET A 110 4.36 -4.18 1.31
CA MET A 110 5.25 -3.52 2.28
C MET A 110 6.45 -2.89 1.56
N LYS A 111 6.90 -1.75 2.07
CA LYS A 111 8.14 -1.11 1.70
C LYS A 111 9.21 -1.40 2.77
N THR A 112 10.45 -1.60 2.37
CA THR A 112 11.60 -1.70 3.28
C THR A 112 12.71 -0.79 2.81
N GLU A 113 13.61 -0.45 3.71
CA GLU A 113 14.82 0.31 3.41
C GLU A 113 15.82 -0.53 2.61
N LEU A 114 16.62 0.14 1.77
CA LEU A 114 17.84 -0.38 1.17
C LEU A 114 19.00 0.48 1.68
N ALA A 115 19.63 0.03 2.77
CA ALA A 115 20.62 0.78 3.56
C ALA A 115 20.01 1.99 4.29
N GLY A 116 20.75 3.08 4.45
CA GLY A 116 20.28 4.28 5.15
C GLY A 116 19.21 5.05 4.36
N THR A 117 18.25 5.61 5.10
CA THR A 117 17.20 6.48 4.56
C THR A 117 17.21 7.84 5.23
N ASP A 118 16.38 8.76 4.78
CA ASP A 118 16.17 10.04 5.44
C ASP A 118 15.40 9.93 6.76
N PHE A 119 14.87 8.76 7.08
CA PHE A 119 14.16 8.46 8.33
C PHE A 119 14.86 7.41 9.20
N GLN A 120 16.19 7.42 9.20
CA GLN A 120 17.00 6.55 10.01
C GLN A 120 17.05 7.04 11.47
N ALA A 121 16.85 6.15 12.43
CA ALA A 121 16.75 6.50 13.85
C ALA A 121 18.10 6.60 14.55
N ALA A 122 19.12 5.88 14.07
CA ALA A 122 20.43 5.81 14.69
C ALA A 122 21.53 6.04 13.66
N GLY A 123 22.45 6.95 13.99
CA GLY A 123 23.66 7.20 13.17
C GLY A 123 24.77 6.19 13.42
N PRO A 124 25.85 6.24 12.66
CA PRO A 124 26.00 7.06 11.47
C PRO A 124 25.14 6.56 10.31
N TRP A 125 24.89 7.43 9.35
CA TRP A 125 24.29 7.07 8.07
C TRP A 125 25.22 6.13 7.31
N TYR A 126 24.70 5.20 6.51
CA TYR A 126 25.51 4.14 5.90
C TYR A 126 24.95 3.69 4.56
N THR A 127 25.83 3.11 3.74
CA THR A 127 25.45 2.22 2.65
C THR A 127 26.02 0.81 2.90
N TYR A 128 25.75 -0.13 2.02
CA TYR A 128 26.31 -1.49 2.19
C TYR A 128 27.76 -1.62 1.70
N ASP A 129 28.29 -0.60 1.00
CA ASP A 129 29.67 -0.56 0.54
C ASP A 129 30.18 0.89 0.47
N ASP A 130 30.74 1.37 1.58
CA ASP A 130 31.26 2.73 1.70
C ASP A 130 32.75 2.84 1.32
N ILE A 131 33.35 1.73 0.80
CA ILE A 131 34.77 1.72 0.42
C ILE A 131 34.94 2.35 -0.96
N PRO A 132 35.62 3.52 -1.09
CA PRO A 132 35.78 4.21 -2.33
C PRO A 132 36.40 3.36 -3.44
N GLY A 133 35.70 3.22 -4.56
CA GLY A 133 36.20 2.51 -5.74
C GLY A 133 36.07 0.99 -5.69
N ASP A 134 35.38 0.41 -4.72
CA ASP A 134 35.10 -1.04 -4.69
C ASP A 134 34.03 -1.43 -5.73
N VAL A 135 34.36 -1.26 -7.00
CA VAL A 135 33.46 -1.58 -8.10
C VAL A 135 33.05 -3.05 -8.19
N GLU A 136 33.79 -3.94 -7.53
CA GLU A 136 33.51 -5.39 -7.49
C GLU A 136 32.74 -5.83 -6.23
N MET A 137 32.32 -4.88 -5.37
CA MET A 137 31.53 -5.13 -4.14
C MET A 137 32.18 -6.15 -3.19
N LYS A 138 33.50 -6.10 -3.03
CA LYS A 138 34.26 -7.02 -2.16
C LYS A 138 34.03 -6.76 -0.69
N HIS A 139 33.71 -5.51 -0.33
CA HIS A 139 33.45 -5.07 1.04
C HIS A 139 31.96 -4.91 1.33
N PHE A 140 31.09 -5.25 0.37
CA PHE A 140 29.64 -5.18 0.54
C PHE A 140 29.15 -6.00 1.73
N SER A 141 28.36 -5.41 2.61
CA SER A 141 27.88 -6.07 3.82
C SER A 141 26.51 -5.57 4.26
N ILE A 142 25.59 -6.50 4.50
CA ILE A 142 24.28 -6.25 5.13
C ILE A 142 24.31 -6.53 6.64
N ALA A 143 25.48 -6.59 7.27
CA ALA A 143 25.63 -6.99 8.68
C ALA A 143 24.78 -6.14 9.64
N ARG A 144 24.58 -4.84 9.34
CA ARG A 144 23.72 -3.96 10.13
C ARG A 144 22.26 -4.42 10.10
N ASP A 145 21.76 -4.88 8.96
CA ASP A 145 20.39 -5.33 8.80
C ASP A 145 20.08 -6.64 9.52
N LEU A 146 21.12 -7.39 9.88
CA LEU A 146 21.01 -8.63 10.66
C LEU A 146 20.96 -8.38 12.18
N GLY A 147 21.25 -7.16 12.59
CA GLY A 147 21.20 -6.74 14.00
C GLY A 147 19.78 -6.71 14.59
N PRO A 148 19.67 -6.46 15.90
CA PRO A 148 18.35 -6.45 16.60
C PRO A 148 17.41 -5.36 16.11
N ASN A 149 17.93 -4.27 15.55
CA ASN A 149 17.14 -3.19 14.94
C ASN A 149 17.24 -3.19 13.40
N GLY A 150 17.80 -4.25 12.82
CA GLY A 150 18.01 -4.32 11.38
C GLY A 150 16.79 -4.79 10.60
N MET A 151 16.73 -4.38 9.34
CA MET A 151 15.60 -4.63 8.47
C MET A 151 15.34 -6.11 8.20
N ALA A 152 16.38 -6.91 7.99
CA ALA A 152 16.22 -8.35 7.80
C ALA A 152 15.58 -9.03 9.02
N THR A 153 15.99 -8.60 10.23
CA THR A 153 15.36 -9.07 11.49
C THR A 153 13.87 -8.66 11.56
N TYR A 154 13.55 -7.42 11.18
CA TYR A 154 12.18 -6.91 11.20
C TYR A 154 11.28 -7.68 10.23
N ILE A 155 11.72 -7.84 8.99
CA ILE A 155 11.00 -8.56 7.95
C ILE A 155 10.71 -10.02 8.38
N LYS A 156 11.72 -10.72 8.90
CA LYS A 156 11.57 -12.10 9.39
C LYS A 156 10.54 -12.20 10.52
N ARG A 157 10.51 -11.21 11.42
CA ARG A 157 9.51 -11.16 12.50
C ARG A 157 8.10 -10.92 11.97
N ALA A 158 7.92 -9.96 11.08
CA ALA A 158 6.65 -9.63 10.47
C ALA A 158 6.06 -10.82 9.67
N ARG A 159 6.90 -11.52 8.90
CA ARG A 159 6.50 -12.68 8.10
C ARG A 159 6.02 -13.90 8.91
N LYS A 160 6.22 -13.93 10.23
CA LYS A 160 5.62 -14.97 11.10
C LYS A 160 4.10 -14.88 11.17
N TYR A 161 3.54 -13.69 10.96
CA TYR A 161 2.11 -13.43 11.11
C TYR A 161 1.37 -13.35 9.78
N GLY A 162 2.05 -13.00 8.68
CA GLY A 162 1.44 -12.90 7.37
C GLY A 162 2.46 -12.83 6.25
N SER A 163 2.01 -13.13 5.04
CA SER A 163 2.79 -12.98 3.82
C SER A 163 2.44 -11.67 3.14
N PHE A 164 3.45 -11.00 2.62
CA PHE A 164 3.33 -9.74 1.90
C PHE A 164 4.37 -9.65 0.78
N ALA A 165 4.02 -8.94 -0.28
CA ALA A 165 4.98 -8.50 -1.28
C ALA A 165 5.87 -7.41 -0.68
N LEU A 166 7.17 -7.48 -0.94
CA LEU A 166 8.17 -6.57 -0.37
C LEU A 166 8.84 -5.76 -1.47
N GLN A 167 8.77 -4.45 -1.35
CA GLN A 167 9.38 -3.48 -2.24
C GLN A 167 10.52 -2.77 -1.51
N ALA A 168 11.64 -2.54 -2.19
CA ALA A 168 12.81 -1.85 -1.67
C ALA A 168 13.29 -0.77 -2.64
N PRO A 169 13.20 0.51 -2.32
CA PRO A 169 13.88 1.59 -3.02
C PRO A 169 15.24 1.86 -2.40
N MET A 170 16.10 2.54 -3.14
CA MET A 170 17.33 3.12 -2.64
C MET A 170 17.19 4.63 -2.48
N ASP A 171 17.43 5.13 -1.28
CA ASP A 171 17.47 6.57 -1.02
C ASP A 171 18.82 7.16 -1.46
N TYR A 172 19.90 6.49 -1.08
CA TYR A 172 21.27 6.98 -1.31
C TYR A 172 22.16 5.90 -1.90
N PRO A 173 22.76 6.12 -3.06
CA PRO A 173 23.88 5.32 -3.53
C PRO A 173 25.13 5.63 -2.67
N PRO A 174 26.14 4.73 -2.66
CA PRO A 174 27.43 5.02 -2.05
C PRO A 174 28.02 6.36 -2.55
N ASP A 175 28.52 7.18 -1.64
CA ASP A 175 29.04 8.52 -1.94
C ASP A 175 30.08 8.52 -3.05
N TRP A 176 30.91 7.49 -3.10
CA TRP A 176 31.94 7.36 -4.13
C TRP A 176 31.40 7.10 -5.55
N MET A 177 30.12 6.80 -5.69
CA MET A 177 29.45 6.65 -6.98
C MET A 177 28.89 7.99 -7.50
N LEU A 178 28.89 9.04 -6.69
CA LEU A 178 28.44 10.37 -7.05
C LEU A 178 29.52 11.14 -7.81
N PHE A 179 29.14 12.24 -8.46
CA PHE A 179 30.12 13.20 -8.98
C PHE A 179 30.82 13.95 -7.85
N ASP A 180 30.06 14.45 -6.88
CA ASP A 180 30.52 15.17 -5.71
C ASP A 180 29.41 15.15 -4.65
N VAL A 181 29.64 14.48 -3.52
CA VAL A 181 28.66 14.37 -2.45
C VAL A 181 28.20 15.71 -1.87
N ASN A 182 29.04 16.75 -1.93
CA ASN A 182 28.72 18.05 -1.37
C ASN A 182 28.06 19.01 -2.37
N ASN A 183 28.44 18.90 -3.65
CA ASN A 183 28.06 19.90 -4.67
C ASN A 183 27.26 19.31 -5.82
N ASN A 184 27.39 18.03 -6.11
CA ASN A 184 26.73 17.37 -7.20
C ASN A 184 26.42 15.90 -6.85
N GLN A 185 25.30 15.69 -6.17
CA GLN A 185 24.82 14.37 -5.71
C GLN A 185 24.22 13.54 -6.85
N ASP A 186 24.47 13.88 -8.11
CA ASP A 186 24.08 13.07 -9.25
C ASP A 186 25.04 11.88 -9.41
N VAL A 187 24.48 10.72 -9.75
CA VAL A 187 25.26 9.51 -9.97
C VAL A 187 26.13 9.62 -11.21
N ASN A 188 27.41 9.38 -11.06
CA ASN A 188 28.36 9.41 -12.17
C ASN A 188 28.14 8.17 -13.07
N PRO A 189 27.79 8.32 -14.36
CA PRO A 189 27.51 7.21 -15.25
C PRO A 189 28.63 6.17 -15.39
N LYS A 190 29.89 6.55 -15.12
CA LYS A 190 31.02 5.58 -15.10
C LYS A 190 30.81 4.45 -14.08
N TYR A 191 29.98 4.69 -13.05
CA TYR A 191 29.69 3.72 -12.01
C TYR A 191 28.36 2.95 -12.22
N PHE A 192 27.63 3.17 -13.29
CA PHE A 192 26.39 2.42 -13.58
C PHE A 192 26.57 0.91 -13.56
N PRO A 193 27.68 0.33 -14.10
CA PRO A 193 27.93 -1.11 -13.95
C PRO A 193 28.14 -1.54 -12.49
N ALA A 194 28.81 -0.72 -11.67
CA ALA A 194 29.04 -0.99 -10.24
C ALA A 194 27.72 -0.85 -9.45
N LEU A 195 26.91 0.16 -9.75
CA LEU A 195 25.60 0.36 -9.13
C LEU A 195 24.65 -0.81 -9.43
N ALA A 196 24.66 -1.32 -10.67
CA ALA A 196 23.88 -2.52 -11.00
C ALA A 196 24.37 -3.74 -10.19
N ARG A 197 25.68 -3.92 -10.00
CA ARG A 197 26.25 -4.96 -9.12
C ARG A 197 25.84 -4.78 -7.66
N TYR A 198 25.82 -3.56 -7.16
CA TYR A 198 25.39 -3.24 -5.80
C TYR A 198 23.94 -3.72 -5.55
N TYR A 199 23.02 -3.43 -6.46
CA TYR A 199 21.64 -3.92 -6.37
C TYR A 199 21.54 -5.44 -6.42
N ILE A 200 22.26 -6.07 -7.35
CA ILE A 200 22.26 -7.55 -7.44
C ILE A 200 22.81 -8.17 -6.17
N ARG A 201 23.90 -7.61 -5.63
CA ARG A 201 24.49 -8.09 -4.38
C ARG A 201 23.53 -7.97 -3.19
N TYR A 202 22.83 -6.85 -3.06
CA TYR A 202 21.77 -6.66 -2.08
C TYR A 202 20.71 -7.77 -2.16
N LEU A 203 20.16 -8.00 -3.35
CA LEU A 203 19.13 -9.01 -3.57
C LEU A 203 19.63 -10.42 -3.25
N GLU A 204 20.88 -10.74 -3.58
CA GLU A 204 21.51 -12.04 -3.28
C GLU A 204 21.72 -12.23 -1.78
N GLU A 205 22.20 -11.21 -1.06
CA GLU A 205 22.41 -11.30 0.39
C GLU A 205 21.09 -11.46 1.14
N TYR A 206 20.05 -10.69 0.78
CA TYR A 206 18.73 -10.86 1.38
C TYR A 206 18.13 -12.24 1.08
N LYS A 207 18.32 -12.75 -0.13
CA LYS A 207 17.90 -14.10 -0.50
C LYS A 207 18.63 -15.18 0.32
N ARG A 208 19.93 -15.02 0.62
CA ARG A 208 20.68 -15.92 1.51
C ARG A 208 20.10 -15.92 2.92
N GLU A 209 19.56 -14.79 3.37
CA GLU A 209 18.86 -14.66 4.63
C GLU A 209 17.42 -15.20 4.61
N GLY A 210 16.99 -15.78 3.49
CA GLY A 210 15.63 -16.29 3.29
C GLY A 210 14.57 -15.20 3.05
N ILE A 211 15.02 -14.02 2.65
CA ILE A 211 14.14 -12.87 2.33
C ILE A 211 14.15 -12.64 0.83
N GLU A 212 13.01 -12.85 0.18
CA GLU A 212 12.81 -12.42 -1.20
C GLU A 212 12.39 -10.96 -1.19
N ILE A 213 13.08 -10.13 -1.97
CA ILE A 213 12.65 -8.78 -2.34
C ILE A 213 11.88 -8.94 -3.65
N ASP A 214 10.57 -8.76 -3.60
CA ASP A 214 9.70 -8.99 -4.75
C ASP A 214 9.84 -7.89 -5.80
N TYR A 215 10.06 -6.66 -5.36
CA TYR A 215 10.18 -5.48 -6.21
C TYR A 215 11.36 -4.61 -5.78
N LEU A 216 12.14 -4.16 -6.74
CA LEU A 216 13.26 -3.23 -6.53
C LEU A 216 13.00 -1.94 -7.28
N SER A 217 12.99 -0.82 -6.57
CA SER A 217 12.95 0.52 -7.14
C SER A 217 14.35 1.10 -7.23
N LEU A 218 14.70 1.71 -8.38
CA LEU A 218 16.08 2.15 -8.59
C LEU A 218 16.46 3.31 -7.67
N PHE A 219 15.55 4.27 -7.47
CA PHE A 219 15.79 5.41 -6.59
C PHE A 219 14.49 5.83 -5.92
N ASN A 220 14.57 6.11 -4.64
CA ASN A 220 13.57 6.87 -3.91
C ASN A 220 13.74 8.35 -4.29
N GLU A 221 12.68 9.00 -4.68
CA GLU A 221 12.59 10.44 -4.93
C GLU A 221 13.78 11.05 -5.70
N PRO A 222 14.06 10.64 -6.95
CA PRO A 222 15.10 11.26 -7.74
C PRO A 222 14.80 12.78 -7.89
N PHE A 223 15.82 13.61 -7.80
CA PHE A 223 15.79 15.08 -7.65
C PHE A 223 15.46 15.60 -6.24
N SER A 224 15.22 14.74 -5.28
CA SER A 224 15.13 15.18 -3.88
C SER A 224 16.46 15.83 -3.40
N VAL A 225 16.47 16.24 -2.15
CA VAL A 225 17.69 16.79 -1.53
C VAL A 225 18.84 15.78 -1.44
N TYR A 226 18.57 14.51 -1.69
CA TYR A 226 19.49 13.41 -1.43
C TYR A 226 20.17 12.87 -2.69
N THR A 227 19.42 12.51 -3.71
CA THR A 227 19.96 11.97 -4.96
C THR A 227 19.40 12.71 -6.15
N LYS A 228 20.28 13.38 -6.90
CA LYS A 228 19.91 14.22 -8.04
C LYS A 228 20.21 13.53 -9.36
N ILE A 229 19.49 12.45 -9.67
CA ILE A 229 19.67 11.74 -10.93
C ILE A 229 18.55 12.03 -11.93
N PRO A 230 18.87 12.61 -13.13
CA PRO A 230 17.87 12.85 -14.18
C PRO A 230 17.26 11.56 -14.73
N TYR A 231 15.98 11.60 -15.12
CA TYR A 231 15.28 10.44 -15.68
C TYR A 231 15.89 9.93 -17.00
N GLU A 232 16.60 10.76 -17.75
CA GLU A 232 17.40 10.34 -18.90
C GLU A 232 18.52 9.37 -18.50
N LYS A 233 19.18 9.61 -17.37
CA LYS A 233 20.21 8.71 -16.82
C LYS A 233 19.60 7.45 -16.22
N ILE A 234 18.46 7.58 -15.54
CA ILE A 234 17.69 6.42 -15.04
C ILE A 234 17.30 5.51 -16.19
N ARG A 235 16.86 6.08 -17.33
CA ARG A 235 16.57 5.32 -18.54
C ARG A 235 17.78 4.52 -19.04
N VAL A 236 18.96 5.15 -19.07
CA VAL A 236 20.22 4.48 -19.49
C VAL A 236 20.60 3.39 -18.47
N LEU A 237 20.60 3.70 -17.18
CA LEU A 237 20.89 2.73 -16.12
C LEU A 237 19.98 1.50 -16.22
N LEU A 238 18.68 1.72 -16.37
CA LEU A 238 17.69 0.65 -16.48
C LEU A 238 17.91 -0.18 -17.75
N ARG A 239 18.03 0.48 -18.91
CA ARG A 239 18.11 -0.17 -20.21
C ARG A 239 19.39 -0.95 -20.43
N ASP A 240 20.54 -0.35 -20.07
CA ASP A 240 21.86 -0.84 -20.49
C ASP A 240 22.60 -1.58 -19.37
N HIS A 241 22.20 -1.40 -18.09
CA HIS A 241 22.90 -1.96 -16.95
C HIS A 241 22.02 -2.80 -16.04
N MET A 242 21.07 -2.21 -15.33
CA MET A 242 20.29 -2.91 -14.29
C MET A 242 19.36 -3.97 -14.86
N GLY A 243 18.61 -3.63 -15.93
CA GLY A 243 17.69 -4.56 -16.57
C GLY A 243 18.39 -5.83 -17.08
N PRO A 244 19.48 -5.72 -17.88
CA PRO A 244 20.27 -6.87 -18.31
C PRO A 244 20.93 -7.64 -17.16
N ALA A 245 21.43 -6.94 -16.12
CA ALA A 245 22.06 -7.57 -14.95
C ALA A 245 21.04 -8.43 -14.19
N LEU A 246 19.86 -7.90 -13.91
CA LEU A 246 18.81 -8.65 -13.22
C LEU A 246 18.31 -9.83 -14.05
N ALA A 247 18.09 -9.62 -15.35
CA ALA A 247 17.66 -10.71 -16.25
C ALA A 247 18.66 -11.87 -16.29
N LYS A 248 19.97 -11.58 -16.13
CA LYS A 248 21.06 -12.59 -16.10
C LYS A 248 21.21 -13.24 -14.73
N SER A 249 20.83 -12.60 -13.64
CA SER A 249 21.08 -13.06 -12.28
C SER A 249 20.30 -14.32 -11.86
N GLY A 250 19.17 -14.61 -12.51
CA GLY A 250 18.26 -15.68 -12.12
C GLY A 250 17.43 -15.36 -10.85
N LEU A 251 17.47 -14.12 -10.38
CA LEU A 251 16.60 -13.63 -9.30
C LEU A 251 15.17 -13.42 -9.80
N ARG A 252 14.18 -13.59 -8.91
CA ARG A 252 12.76 -13.41 -9.24
C ARG A 252 12.26 -11.97 -9.06
N THR A 253 13.08 -11.13 -8.47
CA THR A 253 12.80 -9.71 -8.25
C THR A 253 12.38 -9.03 -9.54
N LYS A 254 11.37 -8.18 -9.46
CA LYS A 254 10.89 -7.34 -10.57
C LYS A 254 11.37 -5.90 -10.37
N LEU A 255 11.70 -5.21 -11.47
CA LEU A 255 12.09 -3.81 -11.39
C LEU A 255 10.86 -2.91 -11.42
N MET A 256 10.84 -1.97 -10.51
CA MET A 256 10.00 -0.80 -10.55
C MET A 256 10.77 0.36 -11.21
N LEU A 257 10.05 1.35 -11.68
CA LEU A 257 10.66 2.62 -12.01
C LEU A 257 11.14 3.31 -10.71
N SER A 258 11.96 4.36 -10.80
CA SER A 258 12.27 5.21 -9.64
C SER A 258 11.00 5.90 -9.14
N GLU A 259 10.91 6.13 -7.85
CA GLU A 259 9.72 6.65 -7.18
C GLU A 259 9.71 8.18 -7.17
N ALA A 260 8.89 8.80 -8.01
CA ALA A 260 8.71 10.25 -7.99
C ALA A 260 7.99 10.70 -6.71
N PRO A 261 8.41 11.82 -6.05
CA PRO A 261 7.81 12.28 -4.80
C PRO A 261 6.35 12.71 -4.96
N GLU A 262 5.95 13.09 -6.16
CA GLU A 262 4.63 13.63 -6.44
C GLU A 262 3.99 12.98 -7.67
N ARG A 263 2.65 12.88 -7.66
CA ARG A 263 1.85 12.43 -8.82
C ARG A 263 2.10 13.29 -10.06
N GLY A 264 2.25 14.62 -9.83
CA GLY A 264 2.55 15.58 -10.90
C GLY A 264 3.91 15.32 -11.57
N GLU A 265 4.92 14.98 -10.78
CA GLU A 265 6.25 14.62 -11.28
C GLU A 265 6.26 13.28 -11.99
N ALA A 266 5.59 12.27 -11.45
CA ALA A 266 5.42 10.98 -12.11
C ALA A 266 4.84 11.16 -13.52
N GLY A 267 3.75 11.93 -13.64
CA GLY A 267 3.14 12.23 -14.93
C GLY A 267 4.06 12.93 -15.90
N ARG A 268 4.91 13.84 -15.40
CA ARG A 268 5.85 14.63 -16.20
C ARG A 268 7.07 13.83 -16.67
N TYR A 269 7.70 13.08 -15.79
CA TYR A 269 9.02 12.51 -16.05
C TYR A 269 9.03 11.06 -16.48
N TYR A 270 8.05 10.24 -16.07
CA TYR A 270 8.05 8.82 -16.42
C TYR A 270 7.97 8.52 -17.91
N PRO A 271 7.29 9.34 -18.74
CA PRO A 271 7.35 9.17 -20.20
C PRO A 271 8.77 9.19 -20.80
N ILE A 272 9.76 9.85 -20.15
CA ILE A 272 11.16 9.85 -20.59
C ILE A 272 11.72 8.41 -20.63
N VAL A 273 11.35 7.60 -19.64
CA VAL A 273 11.79 6.20 -19.55
C VAL A 273 10.83 5.26 -20.29
N LEU A 274 9.51 5.43 -20.07
CA LEU A 274 8.50 4.50 -20.55
C LEU A 274 8.24 4.59 -22.07
N ASN A 275 8.61 5.69 -22.71
CA ASN A 275 8.56 5.80 -24.17
C ASN A 275 9.70 5.07 -24.88
N ASP A 276 10.78 4.69 -24.17
CA ASP A 276 11.84 3.84 -24.68
C ASP A 276 11.46 2.36 -24.50
N PRO A 277 11.08 1.63 -25.57
CA PRO A 277 10.67 0.23 -25.44
C PRO A 277 11.79 -0.67 -24.89
N ALA A 278 13.07 -0.31 -25.13
CA ALA A 278 14.21 -1.07 -24.66
C ALA A 278 14.44 -0.91 -23.15
N ALA A 279 14.03 0.21 -22.57
CA ALA A 279 14.00 0.42 -21.12
C ALA A 279 12.69 -0.13 -20.52
N ARG A 280 11.54 0.23 -21.11
CA ARG A 280 10.21 -0.15 -20.59
C ARG A 280 10.03 -1.65 -20.41
N LYS A 281 10.62 -2.50 -21.25
CA LYS A 281 10.51 -3.96 -21.13
C LYS A 281 10.98 -4.52 -19.79
N TYR A 282 11.78 -3.77 -19.04
CA TYR A 282 12.27 -4.16 -17.73
C TYR A 282 11.40 -3.62 -16.58
N VAL A 283 10.50 -2.68 -16.86
CA VAL A 283 9.62 -2.09 -15.84
C VAL A 283 8.41 -3.00 -15.62
N ALA A 284 8.23 -3.46 -14.40
CA ALA A 284 7.08 -4.28 -14.00
C ALA A 284 5.96 -3.47 -13.34
N VAL A 285 6.29 -2.35 -12.70
CA VAL A 285 5.37 -1.50 -11.94
C VAL A 285 5.77 -0.03 -12.11
N ILE A 286 4.79 0.84 -12.18
CA ILE A 286 4.96 2.29 -12.11
C ILE A 286 4.69 2.73 -10.66
N PRO A 287 5.71 2.97 -9.83
CA PRO A 287 5.54 3.47 -8.48
C PRO A 287 5.42 5.00 -8.49
N TYR A 288 4.78 5.59 -7.49
CA TYR A 288 4.77 7.03 -7.24
C TYR A 288 4.45 7.33 -5.79
N HIS A 289 4.90 8.48 -5.30
CA HIS A 289 4.50 9.01 -4.00
C HIS A 289 3.32 9.98 -4.12
N GLY A 290 2.71 10.27 -3.00
CA GLY A 290 1.49 11.04 -2.95
C GLY A 290 1.60 12.44 -2.34
N TYR A 291 2.81 12.97 -2.14
CA TYR A 291 3.03 14.18 -1.33
C TYR A 291 2.44 15.48 -1.88
N ASP A 292 2.04 15.51 -3.14
CA ASP A 292 1.29 16.65 -3.68
C ASP A 292 -0.21 16.67 -3.31
N PHE A 293 -0.78 15.58 -2.83
CA PHE A 293 -2.21 15.43 -2.47
C PHE A 293 -3.19 15.87 -3.57
N LYS A 294 -2.73 15.94 -4.80
CA LYS A 294 -3.45 16.42 -6.01
C LYS A 294 -2.90 15.70 -7.25
N ASN A 295 -3.22 16.19 -8.43
CA ASN A 295 -2.70 15.69 -9.71
C ASN A 295 -3.04 14.21 -9.99
N TYR A 296 -4.15 13.68 -9.43
CA TYR A 296 -4.65 12.33 -9.71
C TYR A 296 -4.91 12.11 -11.21
N ASP A 297 -5.25 13.16 -11.96
CA ASP A 297 -5.42 13.14 -13.41
C ASP A 297 -4.13 12.70 -14.14
N LYS A 298 -2.95 13.05 -13.61
CA LYS A 298 -1.65 12.65 -14.18
C LYS A 298 -1.41 11.15 -14.04
N ILE A 299 -1.84 10.57 -12.91
CA ILE A 299 -1.77 9.12 -12.68
C ILE A 299 -2.78 8.41 -13.58
N ALA A 300 -4.01 8.91 -13.69
CA ALA A 300 -5.01 8.38 -14.62
C ALA A 300 -4.52 8.42 -16.09
N GLU A 301 -3.77 9.46 -16.47
CA GLU A 301 -3.16 9.55 -17.79
C GLU A 301 -2.07 8.49 -18.00
N LEU A 302 -1.19 8.28 -17.02
CA LEU A 302 -0.18 7.23 -17.05
C LEU A 302 -0.83 5.85 -17.19
N HIS A 303 -1.90 5.58 -16.43
CA HIS A 303 -2.64 4.32 -16.53
C HIS A 303 -3.22 4.10 -17.94
N ARG A 304 -3.84 5.11 -18.53
CA ARG A 304 -4.36 5.02 -19.90
C ARG A 304 -3.26 4.83 -20.95
N ARG A 305 -2.10 5.44 -20.74
CA ARG A 305 -0.99 5.40 -21.68
C ARG A 305 -0.18 4.08 -21.61
N TYR A 306 -0.10 3.49 -20.43
CA TYR A 306 0.64 2.26 -20.15
C TYR A 306 -0.24 1.22 -19.43
N PRO A 307 -1.36 0.77 -20.03
CA PRO A 307 -2.38 0.00 -19.31
C PRO A 307 -1.92 -1.41 -18.88
N SER A 308 -0.80 -1.89 -19.39
CA SER A 308 -0.20 -3.18 -19.00
C SER A 308 0.68 -3.09 -17.76
N LEU A 309 0.99 -1.88 -17.28
CA LEU A 309 1.82 -1.66 -16.09
C LEU A 309 0.92 -1.27 -14.91
N PRO A 310 0.91 -2.06 -13.82
CA PRO A 310 0.22 -1.67 -12.60
C PRO A 310 0.82 -0.40 -12.00
N LEU A 311 -0.01 0.35 -11.31
CA LEU A 311 0.35 1.58 -10.62
C LEU A 311 0.37 1.33 -9.11
N TRP A 312 1.47 1.66 -8.44
CA TRP A 312 1.57 1.57 -6.99
C TRP A 312 1.80 2.96 -6.38
N MET A 313 0.92 3.38 -5.50
CA MET A 313 1.20 4.49 -4.60
C MET A 313 2.06 3.93 -3.45
N THR A 314 3.38 4.20 -3.51
CA THR A 314 4.38 3.49 -2.71
C THR A 314 4.83 4.25 -1.48
N GLU A 315 4.44 5.53 -1.36
CA GLU A 315 4.76 6.31 -0.18
C GLU A 315 3.87 7.56 -0.06
N ILE A 316 3.41 7.78 1.14
CA ILE A 316 2.80 9.03 1.59
C ILE A 316 2.77 9.04 3.11
N CYS A 317 3.00 10.17 3.73
CA CYS A 317 2.70 10.40 5.13
C CYS A 317 2.37 11.86 5.38
N TYR A 318 2.01 12.15 6.60
CA TYR A 318 1.96 13.50 7.11
C TYR A 318 3.26 13.78 7.85
N ALA A 319 3.92 14.84 7.45
CA ALA A 319 5.13 15.32 8.08
C ALA A 319 4.92 16.77 8.50
N TYR A 320 5.35 17.11 9.71
CA TYR A 320 5.48 18.48 10.16
C TYR A 320 6.91 18.93 9.92
N GLU A 321 7.12 19.79 8.95
CA GLU A 321 8.39 20.49 8.78
C GLU A 321 8.30 21.85 9.47
N ALA A 322 9.26 22.18 10.31
CA ALA A 322 9.33 23.50 10.91
C ALA A 322 9.42 24.57 9.81
N GLY A 323 8.58 25.60 9.94
CA GLY A 323 8.47 26.67 8.94
C GLY A 323 7.40 26.43 7.87
N THR A 324 6.81 25.23 7.74
CA THR A 324 5.61 25.07 6.92
C THR A 324 4.36 25.54 7.67
N PRO A 325 3.39 26.15 6.96
CA PRO A 325 2.14 26.53 7.63
C PRO A 325 1.46 25.29 8.22
N ARG A 326 1.09 25.33 9.50
CA ARG A 326 0.31 24.29 10.18
C ARG A 326 -1.05 23.98 9.52
N SER A 327 -1.45 24.72 8.51
CA SER A 327 -2.62 24.42 7.67
C SER A 327 -2.50 23.09 6.92
N MET A 328 -1.31 22.52 6.83
CA MET A 328 -1.05 21.18 6.30
C MET A 328 -0.98 20.12 7.42
N SER A 329 -0.96 20.49 8.71
CA SER A 329 -0.92 19.54 9.79
C SER A 329 -2.33 19.05 10.11
N LEU A 330 -2.55 17.75 9.96
CA LEU A 330 -3.75 17.09 10.49
C LEU A 330 -3.78 17.19 12.03
N PRO A 331 -4.98 17.14 12.61
CA PRO A 331 -5.09 16.96 14.06
C PRO A 331 -4.32 15.69 14.43
N VAL A 332 -3.31 15.88 15.24
CA VAL A 332 -2.37 14.83 15.63
C VAL A 332 -3.13 13.72 16.36
N TYR A 333 -3.15 12.52 15.76
CA TYR A 333 -3.51 11.27 16.41
C TYR A 333 -4.99 11.06 16.79
N GLU A 334 -5.92 11.76 16.16
CA GLU A 334 -7.35 11.52 16.35
C GLU A 334 -7.90 10.47 15.40
N PHE A 335 -9.01 9.81 15.75
CA PHE A 335 -9.68 8.85 14.86
C PHE A 335 -10.18 9.50 13.57
N SER A 336 -10.59 10.76 13.59
CA SER A 336 -11.03 11.55 12.45
C SER A 336 -9.98 11.68 11.34
N ASP A 337 -8.72 11.51 11.66
CA ASP A 337 -7.59 11.40 10.75
C ASP A 337 -7.76 10.29 9.70
N GLY A 338 -8.39 9.19 10.09
CA GLY A 338 -8.69 8.10 9.18
C GLY A 338 -9.60 8.50 8.01
N ASP A 339 -10.50 9.46 8.19
CA ASP A 339 -11.38 9.93 7.12
C ASP A 339 -10.58 10.60 5.98
N PHE A 340 -9.61 11.43 6.33
CA PHE A 340 -8.70 12.02 5.35
C PHE A 340 -7.96 10.94 4.54
N TRP A 341 -7.33 9.98 5.23
CA TRP A 341 -6.56 8.92 4.59
C TRP A 341 -7.44 7.96 3.77
N GLY A 342 -8.64 7.64 4.26
CA GLY A 342 -9.60 6.85 3.52
C GLY A 342 -9.97 7.49 2.18
N ASN A 343 -10.15 8.83 2.15
CA ASN A 343 -10.37 9.57 0.92
C ASN A 343 -9.17 9.55 -0.02
N VAL A 344 -7.94 9.69 0.50
CA VAL A 344 -6.70 9.58 -0.30
C VAL A 344 -6.58 8.19 -0.92
N ILE A 345 -6.81 7.13 -0.13
CA ILE A 345 -6.81 5.74 -0.64
C ILE A 345 -7.81 5.57 -1.78
N MET A 346 -9.05 6.01 -1.56
CA MET A 346 -10.10 5.89 -2.61
C MET A 346 -9.74 6.67 -3.87
N ASN A 347 -9.16 7.87 -3.75
CA ASN A 347 -8.74 8.66 -4.90
C ASN A 347 -7.67 7.95 -5.74
N ASP A 348 -6.64 7.39 -5.09
CA ASP A 348 -5.59 6.64 -5.79
C ASP A 348 -6.16 5.38 -6.46
N LEU A 349 -7.04 4.64 -5.78
CA LEU A 349 -7.69 3.46 -6.36
C LEU A 349 -8.61 3.83 -7.55
N GLU A 350 -9.30 4.96 -7.50
CA GLU A 350 -10.16 5.44 -8.60
C GLU A 350 -9.36 5.71 -9.88
N VAL A 351 -8.15 6.21 -9.76
CA VAL A 351 -7.26 6.47 -10.91
C VAL A 351 -6.42 5.26 -11.34
N GLY A 352 -6.61 4.10 -10.70
CA GLY A 352 -6.07 2.83 -11.14
C GLY A 352 -4.91 2.29 -10.31
N ALA A 353 -4.60 2.88 -9.14
CA ALA A 353 -3.61 2.29 -8.24
C ALA A 353 -4.02 0.87 -7.83
N SER A 354 -3.09 -0.07 -7.91
CA SER A 354 -3.27 -1.48 -7.50
C SER A 354 -2.67 -1.81 -6.14
N ALA A 355 -1.75 -0.96 -5.64
CA ALA A 355 -1.26 -1.02 -4.28
C ALA A 355 -1.21 0.37 -3.65
N TRP A 356 -1.28 0.40 -2.32
CA TRP A 356 -1.20 1.63 -1.55
C TRP A 356 -0.39 1.38 -0.27
N ILE A 357 0.72 2.11 -0.09
CA ILE A 357 1.69 1.92 1.00
C ILE A 357 1.90 3.25 1.70
N TYR A 358 1.63 3.26 3.01
CA TYR A 358 1.93 4.39 3.88
C TYR A 358 3.40 4.40 4.30
N TRP A 359 3.98 5.59 4.58
CA TRP A 359 5.39 5.65 4.95
C TRP A 359 5.63 5.07 6.35
N ASN A 360 5.20 5.71 7.40
CA ASN A 360 5.54 5.30 8.76
C ASN A 360 4.54 4.30 9.36
N MET A 361 4.95 3.05 9.55
CA MET A 361 4.10 2.03 10.17
C MET A 361 4.02 2.22 11.70
N ILE A 362 5.15 2.41 12.36
CA ILE A 362 5.24 2.55 13.82
C ILE A 362 6.18 3.71 14.16
N LEU A 363 5.75 4.62 15.02
CA LEU A 363 6.59 5.68 15.61
C LEU A 363 6.25 5.87 17.08
N ASP A 364 7.05 6.68 17.75
CA ASP A 364 6.80 7.11 19.13
C ASP A 364 5.73 8.23 19.21
N GLU A 365 5.45 8.68 20.41
CA GLU A 365 4.48 9.76 20.69
C GLU A 365 4.91 11.15 20.19
N LYS A 366 6.15 11.27 19.71
CA LYS A 366 6.71 12.50 19.14
C LYS A 366 6.81 12.45 17.63
N GLY A 367 6.35 11.35 17.00
CA GLY A 367 6.48 11.14 15.56
C GLY A 367 7.90 10.80 15.10
N GLY A 368 8.69 10.19 15.96
CA GLY A 368 10.07 9.74 15.74
C GLY A 368 10.31 8.31 16.27
N PRO A 369 11.56 7.95 16.59
CA PRO A 369 12.79 8.75 16.53
C PRO A 369 13.27 9.03 15.10
N TRP A 370 13.95 10.15 14.93
CA TRP A 370 14.49 10.56 13.65
C TRP A 370 15.81 11.30 13.86
N ALA A 371 16.90 10.73 13.44
CA ALA A 371 18.24 11.26 13.71
C ALA A 371 18.94 11.81 12.46
N ILE A 372 18.61 11.29 11.28
CA ILE A 372 19.44 11.56 10.10
C ILE A 372 19.27 12.95 9.50
N SER A 373 18.14 13.58 9.70
CA SER A 373 17.92 14.94 9.22
C SER A 373 18.95 15.93 9.72
N VAL A 374 19.46 15.73 10.93
CA VAL A 374 20.50 16.55 11.53
C VAL A 374 21.84 16.36 10.78
N VAL A 375 22.11 15.17 10.24
CA VAL A 375 23.35 14.86 9.53
C VAL A 375 23.38 15.51 8.15
N HIS A 376 22.23 15.65 7.48
CA HIS A 376 22.13 16.23 6.14
C HIS A 376 21.69 17.70 6.13
N GLY A 377 21.80 18.40 7.27
CA GLY A 377 21.58 19.84 7.36
C GLY A 377 20.12 20.26 7.44
N ASN A 378 19.20 19.34 7.69
CA ASN A 378 17.85 19.68 8.09
C ASN A 378 17.80 19.76 9.63
N PRO A 379 17.82 20.97 10.24
CA PRO A 379 17.98 21.14 11.67
C PRO A 379 16.71 20.82 12.47
N ASP A 380 15.59 20.65 11.81
CA ASP A 380 14.29 20.56 12.46
C ASP A 380 13.80 19.14 12.60
N PRO A 381 13.24 18.76 13.77
CA PRO A 381 12.59 17.48 13.93
C PRO A 381 11.39 17.41 12.97
N ASN A 382 11.44 16.43 12.08
CA ASN A 382 10.33 16.11 11.17
C ASN A 382 9.38 15.16 11.89
N GLU A 383 8.50 15.70 12.70
CA GLU A 383 7.46 14.94 13.38
C GLU A 383 6.53 14.33 12.32
N GLN A 384 6.51 13.01 12.22
CA GLN A 384 5.69 12.32 11.26
C GLN A 384 4.55 11.54 11.92
N HIS A 385 3.50 11.29 11.17
CA HIS A 385 2.30 10.61 11.63
C HIS A 385 2.36 9.11 11.29
N PRO A 386 2.28 8.18 12.26
CA PRO A 386 2.34 6.75 12.01
C PRO A 386 0.97 6.07 11.96
N VAL A 387 0.96 4.82 11.49
CA VAL A 387 -0.19 3.92 11.61
C VAL A 387 -0.41 3.50 13.07
N VAL A 388 0.68 3.23 13.80
CA VAL A 388 0.66 2.83 15.22
C VAL A 388 1.62 3.68 16.02
N ILE A 389 1.14 4.21 17.15
CA ILE A 389 1.94 4.98 18.11
C ILE A 389 2.29 4.11 19.29
N ILE A 390 3.55 4.10 19.69
CA ILE A 390 4.01 3.47 20.94
C ILE A 390 4.65 4.52 21.83
N ASN A 391 3.92 4.94 22.86
CA ASN A 391 4.44 5.89 23.81
C ASN A 391 5.63 5.31 24.58
N GLN A 392 6.78 5.95 24.49
CA GLN A 392 8.04 5.41 25.02
C GLN A 392 8.13 5.46 26.54
N GLN A 393 7.36 6.33 27.21
CA GLN A 393 7.33 6.43 28.67
C GLN A 393 6.32 5.45 29.27
N THR A 394 5.07 5.51 28.80
CA THR A 394 3.97 4.72 29.36
C THR A 394 3.87 3.32 28.77
N LYS A 395 4.58 3.06 27.67
CA LYS A 395 4.48 1.84 26.85
C LYS A 395 3.08 1.59 26.30
N LYS A 396 2.21 2.60 26.28
CA LYS A 396 0.88 2.49 25.66
C LYS A 396 1.02 2.35 24.14
N VAL A 397 0.34 1.37 23.56
CA VAL A 397 0.15 1.21 22.12
C VAL A 397 -1.18 1.83 21.73
N SER A 398 -1.18 2.68 20.73
CA SER A 398 -2.39 3.34 20.20
C SER A 398 -2.45 3.15 18.70
N TYR A 399 -3.58 2.65 18.21
CA TYR A 399 -3.87 2.52 16.79
C TYR A 399 -4.59 3.78 16.32
N THR A 400 -4.09 4.42 15.26
CA THR A 400 -4.61 5.70 14.75
C THR A 400 -5.88 5.51 13.92
N GLY A 401 -6.55 6.59 13.56
CA GLY A 401 -7.65 6.54 12.60
C GLY A 401 -7.21 5.92 11.26
N LEU A 402 -6.02 6.27 10.79
CA LEU A 402 -5.41 5.68 9.60
C LEU A 402 -5.32 4.14 9.71
N TYR A 403 -4.88 3.58 10.86
CA TYR A 403 -4.83 2.13 11.05
C TYR A 403 -6.18 1.48 10.74
N TYR A 404 -7.26 2.03 11.29
CA TYR A 404 -8.59 1.45 11.10
C TYR A 404 -9.10 1.58 9.68
N TYR A 405 -8.94 2.76 9.07
CA TYR A 405 -9.36 2.97 7.68
C TYR A 405 -8.56 2.11 6.70
N LEU A 406 -7.24 2.07 6.84
CA LEU A 406 -6.38 1.21 6.03
C LEU A 406 -6.70 -0.28 6.23
N SER A 407 -7.06 -0.69 7.46
CA SER A 407 -7.45 -2.07 7.76
C SER A 407 -8.72 -2.49 7.03
N HIS A 408 -9.68 -1.60 6.80
CA HIS A 408 -10.86 -1.92 6.00
C HIS A 408 -10.49 -2.30 4.57
N PHE A 409 -9.46 -1.69 4.00
CA PHE A 409 -8.94 -2.10 2.70
C PHE A 409 -8.09 -3.37 2.81
N SER A 410 -7.04 -3.36 3.62
CA SER A 410 -6.04 -4.44 3.64
C SER A 410 -6.60 -5.80 4.08
N LYS A 411 -7.51 -5.82 5.06
CA LYS A 411 -8.12 -7.04 5.60
C LYS A 411 -9.10 -7.68 4.62
N PHE A 412 -9.95 -6.87 3.99
CA PHE A 412 -11.06 -7.37 3.18
C PHE A 412 -10.78 -7.39 1.68
N VAL A 413 -9.87 -6.52 1.20
CA VAL A 413 -9.49 -6.44 -0.21
C VAL A 413 -8.08 -7.01 -0.37
N ARG A 414 -8.02 -8.35 -0.39
CA ARG A 414 -6.74 -9.09 -0.47
C ARG A 414 -6.13 -9.07 -1.87
N PRO A 415 -4.81 -9.31 -2.01
CA PRO A 415 -4.17 -9.45 -3.32
C PRO A 415 -4.93 -10.38 -4.26
N GLY A 416 -5.11 -9.94 -5.50
CA GLY A 416 -5.90 -10.63 -6.52
C GLY A 416 -7.38 -10.22 -6.55
N ALA A 417 -7.88 -9.45 -5.58
CA ALA A 417 -9.20 -8.85 -5.67
C ALA A 417 -9.26 -7.86 -6.84
N VAL A 418 -10.40 -7.78 -7.51
CA VAL A 418 -10.62 -6.89 -8.65
C VAL A 418 -11.59 -5.78 -8.25
N ARG A 419 -11.21 -4.53 -8.49
CA ARG A 419 -12.15 -3.42 -8.31
C ARG A 419 -13.24 -3.49 -9.37
N VAL A 420 -14.50 -3.36 -8.95
CA VAL A 420 -15.66 -3.37 -9.83
C VAL A 420 -16.36 -2.01 -9.83
N LYS A 421 -17.20 -1.78 -10.84
CA LYS A 421 -17.91 -0.51 -10.97
C LYS A 421 -18.88 -0.30 -9.83
N THR A 422 -18.76 0.87 -9.19
CA THR A 422 -19.71 1.39 -8.22
C THR A 422 -20.14 2.78 -8.68
N THR A 423 -21.43 3.02 -8.80
CA THR A 423 -22.00 4.31 -9.19
C THR A 423 -22.86 4.87 -8.07
N GLY A 424 -23.12 6.14 -8.14
CA GLY A 424 -23.78 6.90 -7.08
C GLY A 424 -22.74 7.83 -6.40
N SER A 425 -23.22 8.98 -6.00
CA SER A 425 -22.40 9.94 -5.27
C SER A 425 -23.30 10.75 -4.34
N SER A 426 -22.72 11.16 -3.24
CA SER A 426 -23.34 12.13 -2.34
C SER A 426 -22.22 12.89 -1.65
N ASP A 427 -22.42 14.17 -1.43
CA ASP A 427 -21.41 14.97 -0.72
C ASP A 427 -21.08 14.33 0.64
N GLY A 428 -19.78 14.07 0.87
CA GLY A 428 -19.28 13.44 2.09
C GLY A 428 -19.66 11.97 2.29
N VAL A 429 -20.24 11.27 1.28
CA VAL A 429 -20.49 9.83 1.36
C VAL A 429 -19.98 9.14 0.10
N ARG A 430 -19.13 8.13 0.24
CA ARG A 430 -18.49 7.43 -0.89
C ARG A 430 -18.67 5.92 -0.76
N ALA A 431 -18.65 5.24 -1.89
CA ALA A 431 -18.64 3.78 -1.97
C ALA A 431 -17.65 3.30 -3.02
N MET A 432 -17.00 2.17 -2.75
CA MET A 432 -16.12 1.48 -3.69
C MET A 432 -16.25 -0.03 -3.49
N SER A 433 -16.33 -0.80 -4.58
CA SER A 433 -16.59 -2.23 -4.46
C SER A 433 -15.54 -3.08 -5.19
N PHE A 434 -15.40 -4.31 -4.69
CA PHE A 434 -14.42 -5.28 -5.18
C PHE A 434 -15.05 -6.69 -5.21
N VAL A 435 -14.50 -7.55 -6.05
CA VAL A 435 -14.72 -8.99 -5.99
C VAL A 435 -13.40 -9.69 -5.64
N THR A 436 -13.41 -10.53 -4.62
CA THR A 436 -12.23 -11.28 -4.20
C THR A 436 -11.99 -12.48 -5.10
N VAL A 437 -10.80 -13.08 -5.02
CA VAL A 437 -10.46 -14.33 -5.76
C VAL A 437 -11.43 -15.48 -5.43
N GLN A 438 -12.00 -15.50 -4.22
CA GLN A 438 -12.98 -16.49 -3.78
C GLN A 438 -14.41 -16.16 -4.24
N GLY A 439 -14.63 -15.07 -4.95
CA GLY A 439 -15.96 -14.64 -5.39
C GLY A 439 -16.78 -13.90 -4.33
N THR A 440 -16.17 -13.49 -3.21
CA THR A 440 -16.84 -12.63 -2.23
C THR A 440 -16.87 -11.20 -2.73
N MET A 441 -18.03 -10.58 -2.68
CA MET A 441 -18.17 -9.15 -2.90
C MET A 441 -17.78 -8.38 -1.64
N VAL A 442 -17.09 -7.28 -1.81
CA VAL A 442 -16.66 -6.36 -0.75
C VAL A 442 -17.04 -4.95 -1.16
N ALA A 443 -17.77 -4.23 -0.33
CA ALA A 443 -18.05 -2.81 -0.52
C ALA A 443 -17.53 -2.00 0.66
N GLN A 444 -16.68 -1.03 0.36
CA GLN A 444 -16.23 -0.01 1.30
C GLN A 444 -17.20 1.17 1.21
N LEU A 445 -17.76 1.56 2.33
CA LEU A 445 -18.71 2.67 2.46
C LEU A 445 -18.14 3.67 3.46
N MET A 446 -17.88 4.90 3.03
CA MET A 446 -17.36 5.96 3.89
C MET A 446 -18.40 7.05 4.10
N ASN A 447 -18.54 7.51 5.34
CA ASN A 447 -19.31 8.67 5.72
C ASN A 447 -18.39 9.70 6.39
N SER A 448 -18.03 10.74 5.65
CA SER A 448 -17.22 11.88 6.13
C SER A 448 -18.08 12.95 6.83
N ARG A 449 -19.40 12.77 6.93
CA ARG A 449 -20.29 13.72 7.59
C ARG A 449 -20.21 13.55 9.11
N LYS A 450 -20.51 14.62 9.81
CA LYS A 450 -20.60 14.65 11.30
C LYS A 450 -21.92 14.10 11.85
N GLN A 451 -22.72 13.45 11.01
CA GLN A 451 -24.00 12.84 11.34
C GLN A 451 -24.13 11.48 10.69
N ASP A 452 -24.94 10.63 11.27
CA ASP A 452 -25.27 9.34 10.71
C ASP A 452 -26.01 9.51 9.37
N VAL A 453 -25.76 8.60 8.44
CA VAL A 453 -26.37 8.64 7.10
C VAL A 453 -26.97 7.28 6.77
N GLU A 454 -28.23 7.31 6.34
CA GLU A 454 -28.86 6.16 5.71
C GLU A 454 -28.35 5.99 4.28
N ALA A 455 -27.85 4.81 3.94
CA ALA A 455 -27.36 4.48 2.62
C ALA A 455 -28.01 3.20 2.08
N ASN A 456 -28.25 3.17 0.77
CA ASN A 456 -28.70 2.01 0.04
C ASN A 456 -27.59 1.53 -0.90
N LEU A 457 -27.20 0.27 -0.80
CA LEU A 457 -26.28 -0.37 -1.72
C LEU A 457 -27.06 -1.32 -2.63
N GLY A 458 -27.21 -0.94 -3.90
CA GLY A 458 -27.86 -1.73 -4.92
C GLY A 458 -26.91 -2.79 -5.49
N TYR A 459 -27.43 -4.01 -5.69
CA TYR A 459 -26.70 -5.10 -6.32
C TYR A 459 -27.67 -6.07 -7.01
N ARG A 460 -27.51 -6.28 -8.31
CA ARG A 460 -28.34 -7.19 -9.14
C ARG A 460 -29.85 -7.02 -8.93
N GLY A 461 -30.31 -5.77 -8.96
CA GLY A 461 -31.74 -5.43 -8.88
C GLY A 461 -32.31 -5.38 -7.45
N LYS A 462 -31.55 -5.79 -6.44
CA LYS A 462 -31.91 -5.70 -5.02
C LYS A 462 -31.15 -4.58 -4.33
N GLN A 463 -31.52 -4.25 -3.10
CA GLN A 463 -30.81 -3.24 -2.32
C GLN A 463 -30.59 -3.71 -0.87
N LEU A 464 -29.45 -3.33 -0.30
CA LEU A 464 -29.13 -3.42 1.09
C LEU A 464 -29.25 -2.04 1.72
N HIS A 465 -30.02 -1.93 2.80
CA HIS A 465 -30.10 -0.72 3.59
C HIS A 465 -29.07 -0.75 4.73
N VAL A 466 -28.26 0.30 4.85
CA VAL A 466 -27.16 0.38 5.83
C VAL A 466 -27.18 1.75 6.51
N MET A 467 -27.07 1.76 7.84
CA MET A 467 -26.79 2.98 8.60
C MET A 467 -25.27 3.17 8.69
N LEU A 468 -24.76 4.26 8.17
CA LEU A 468 -23.37 4.68 8.23
C LEU A 468 -23.19 5.70 9.36
N PRO A 469 -22.51 5.34 10.45
CA PRO A 469 -22.27 6.28 11.54
C PRO A 469 -21.51 7.53 11.09
N ALA A 470 -21.60 8.61 11.85
CA ALA A 470 -20.84 9.83 11.63
C ALA A 470 -19.33 9.53 11.61
N LEU A 471 -18.59 10.13 10.70
CA LEU A 471 -17.13 9.97 10.54
C LEU A 471 -16.74 8.49 10.65
N SER A 472 -17.11 7.69 9.66
CA SER A 472 -16.95 6.24 9.67
C SER A 472 -16.53 5.66 8.34
N ILE A 473 -15.95 4.48 8.42
CA ILE A 473 -15.83 3.55 7.30
C ILE A 473 -16.50 2.22 7.67
N SER A 474 -17.25 1.68 6.74
CA SER A 474 -17.93 0.39 6.89
C SER A 474 -17.58 -0.52 5.71
N THR A 475 -17.31 -1.78 6.00
CA THR A 475 -17.12 -2.82 4.98
C THR A 475 -18.30 -3.78 5.01
N ALA A 476 -19.01 -3.88 3.90
CA ALA A 476 -20.02 -4.92 3.68
C ALA A 476 -19.44 -6.05 2.85
N THR A 477 -19.67 -7.30 3.27
CA THR A 477 -19.23 -8.49 2.52
C THR A 477 -20.38 -9.46 2.32
N TRP A 478 -20.47 -10.03 1.10
CA TRP A 478 -21.50 -11.01 0.74
C TRP A 478 -21.03 -11.95 -0.36
N SER A 479 -21.71 -13.08 -0.53
CA SER A 479 -21.44 -14.00 -1.65
C SER A 479 -21.90 -13.39 -2.98
N ARG A 480 -21.11 -13.58 -4.03
CA ARG A 480 -21.41 -13.11 -5.40
C ARG A 480 -22.63 -13.80 -6.02
#